data_57863ee066f47ecc0143da49e2ac8688
#
_entry.id   57863ee066f47ecc0143da49e2ac8688
#
_cell.length_a   1.000
_cell.length_b   1.000
_cell.length_c   1.000
_cell.angle_alpha   90.00
_cell.angle_beta   90.00
_cell.angle_gamma   90.00
#
_symmetry.space_group_name_H-M   'P 1'
#
loop_
_entity.id
_entity.type
_entity.pdbx_description
1 polymer ?
#
loop_
_entity_poly.entity_id
_entity_poly.type
_entity_poly.pdbx_seq_one_letter_code
_entity_poly.pdbx_strand_id
1 'polypeptide(L)'
;MIRIIMVALTVVLFLIFSMPLLGILGARDKKDPEGAQIKSLHIVQGVFRFILRLAGVTYEVQGLENIPADRAVLYVGNHRSYFDILVGYVTVPGLTGFVAKKEMLKIPLLRDWMHRVNCLFLDRVNIKEGLKTILEGIEKVKSGISIWIFPEG
;
A
#
# COMPACT_ATOMS: atom_id res chain seq x y z
N MET A 1 -8.71 24.00 3.49
CA MET A 1 -9.16 23.37 4.75
C MET A 1 -10.25 22.31 4.54
N ILE A 2 -11.39 22.64 3.94
CA ILE A 2 -12.52 21.71 3.74
C ILE A 2 -12.10 20.36 3.09
N ARG A 3 -11.31 20.37 2.01
CA ARG A 3 -10.87 19.15 1.33
C ARG A 3 -10.06 18.21 2.24
N ILE A 4 -9.21 18.75 3.10
CA ILE A 4 -8.40 17.94 4.04
C ILE A 4 -9.31 17.24 5.05
N ILE A 5 -10.31 17.97 5.57
CA ILE A 5 -11.31 17.40 6.50
C ILE A 5 -12.10 16.28 5.81
N MET A 6 -12.54 16.50 4.57
CA MET A 6 -13.28 15.50 3.80
C MET A 6 -12.43 14.26 3.51
N VAL A 7 -11.14 14.42 3.18
CA VAL A 7 -10.21 13.31 3.00
C VAL A 7 -10.04 12.53 4.30
N ALA A 8 -9.78 13.23 5.42
CA ALA A 8 -9.63 12.59 6.72
C ALA A 8 -10.90 11.82 7.12
N LEU A 9 -12.07 12.42 6.95
CA LEU A 9 -13.35 11.77 7.20
C LEU A 9 -13.55 10.54 6.32
N THR A 10 -13.22 10.63 5.04
CA THR A 10 -13.30 9.49 4.10
C THR A 10 -12.44 8.33 4.58
N VAL A 11 -11.20 8.60 5.00
CA VAL A 11 -10.29 7.55 5.50
C VAL A 11 -10.88 6.89 6.75
N VAL A 12 -11.36 7.69 7.72
CA VAL A 12 -11.94 7.16 8.97
C VAL A 12 -13.19 6.33 8.68
N LEU A 13 -14.10 6.85 7.85
CA LEU A 13 -15.31 6.11 7.48
C LEU A 13 -14.98 4.82 6.73
N PHE A 14 -14.04 4.86 5.78
CA PHE A 14 -13.58 3.65 5.11
C PHE A 14 -13.06 2.61 6.10
N LEU A 15 -12.17 3.00 7.01
CA LEU A 15 -11.59 2.06 7.99
C LEU A 15 -12.69 1.42 8.86
N ILE A 16 -13.66 2.20 9.33
CA ILE A 16 -14.74 1.69 10.19
C ILE A 16 -15.68 0.77 9.39
N PHE A 17 -16.20 1.24 8.26
CA PHE A 17 -17.21 0.48 7.50
C PHE A 17 -16.63 -0.70 6.72
N SER A 18 -15.31 -0.76 6.53
CA SER A 18 -14.64 -1.90 5.89
C SER A 18 -14.30 -3.06 6.85
N MET A 19 -14.59 -2.95 8.15
CA MET A 19 -14.34 -4.04 9.11
C MET A 19 -14.95 -5.39 8.69
N PRO A 20 -16.23 -5.48 8.28
CA PRO A 20 -16.80 -6.75 7.82
C PRO A 20 -16.07 -7.31 6.61
N LEU A 21 -15.60 -6.41 5.73
CA LEU A 21 -14.87 -6.77 4.52
C LEU A 21 -13.50 -7.38 4.85
N LEU A 22 -12.80 -6.88 5.87
CA LEU A 22 -11.56 -7.49 6.38
C LEU A 22 -11.79 -8.94 6.83
N GLY A 23 -12.90 -9.19 7.52
CA GLY A 23 -13.29 -10.55 7.92
C GLY A 23 -13.57 -11.48 6.74
N ILE A 24 -14.31 -11.00 5.75
CA ILE A 24 -14.61 -11.75 4.51
C ILE A 24 -13.32 -12.06 3.74
N LEU A 25 -12.46 -11.09 3.57
CA LEU A 25 -11.17 -11.26 2.90
C LEU A 25 -10.26 -12.22 3.66
N GLY A 26 -10.25 -12.16 5.02
CA GLY A 26 -9.52 -13.11 5.85
C GLY A 26 -10.02 -14.55 5.73
N ALA A 27 -11.31 -14.74 5.58
CA ALA A 27 -11.88 -16.07 5.30
C ALA A 27 -11.51 -16.56 3.89
N ARG A 28 -11.42 -15.64 2.92
CA ARG A 28 -11.03 -15.95 1.54
C ARG A 28 -9.55 -16.32 1.43
N ASP A 29 -8.66 -15.72 2.22
CA ASP A 29 -7.22 -16.04 2.24
C ASP A 29 -6.95 -17.54 2.42
N LYS A 30 -7.81 -18.24 3.17
CA LYS A 30 -7.68 -19.68 3.41
C LYS A 30 -7.93 -20.54 2.18
N LYS A 31 -8.69 -20.03 1.21
CA LYS A 31 -9.10 -20.76 0.01
C LYS A 31 -8.40 -20.27 -1.25
N ASP A 32 -8.16 -18.98 -1.34
CA ASP A 32 -7.64 -18.28 -2.52
C ASP A 32 -6.84 -17.05 -2.05
N PRO A 33 -5.59 -17.26 -1.57
CA PRO A 33 -4.77 -16.16 -1.03
C PRO A 33 -4.46 -15.08 -2.09
N GLU A 34 -4.12 -15.48 -3.30
CA GLU A 34 -3.79 -14.56 -4.38
C GLU A 34 -5.00 -13.72 -4.79
N GLY A 35 -6.16 -14.34 -5.03
CA GLY A 35 -7.39 -13.62 -5.35
C GLY A 35 -7.85 -12.70 -4.23
N ALA A 36 -7.59 -13.04 -2.96
CA ALA A 36 -7.88 -12.16 -1.83
C ALA A 36 -6.95 -10.94 -1.80
N GLN A 37 -5.66 -11.09 -2.13
CA GLN A 37 -4.71 -9.98 -2.24
C GLN A 37 -5.07 -9.05 -3.40
N ILE A 38 -5.34 -9.59 -4.58
CA ILE A 38 -5.76 -8.82 -5.77
C ILE A 38 -7.04 -8.02 -5.45
N LYS A 39 -8.03 -8.65 -4.82
CA LYS A 39 -9.27 -7.97 -4.43
C LYS A 39 -9.02 -6.87 -3.41
N SER A 40 -8.16 -7.11 -2.43
CA SER A 40 -7.76 -6.10 -1.44
C SER A 40 -7.10 -4.90 -2.11
N LEU A 41 -6.19 -5.14 -3.05
CA LEU A 41 -5.54 -4.08 -3.82
C LEU A 41 -6.56 -3.26 -4.61
N HIS A 42 -7.48 -3.89 -5.33
CA HIS A 42 -8.51 -3.17 -6.13
C HIS A 42 -9.41 -2.30 -5.25
N ILE A 43 -9.78 -2.77 -4.05
CA ILE A 43 -10.57 -1.99 -3.10
C ILE A 43 -9.78 -0.74 -2.66
N VAL A 44 -8.53 -0.92 -2.24
CA VAL A 44 -7.68 0.19 -1.81
C VAL A 44 -7.41 1.16 -2.96
N GLN A 45 -7.15 0.68 -4.16
CA GLN A 45 -7.02 1.53 -5.36
C GLN A 45 -8.29 2.34 -5.64
N GLY A 46 -9.47 1.75 -5.47
CA GLY A 46 -10.75 2.46 -5.61
C GLY A 46 -10.88 3.62 -4.62
N VAL A 47 -10.59 3.34 -3.35
CA VAL A 47 -10.60 4.36 -2.28
C VAL A 47 -9.57 5.44 -2.56
N PHE A 48 -8.35 5.08 -2.96
CA PHE A 48 -7.28 6.03 -3.24
C PHE A 48 -7.60 6.93 -4.44
N ARG A 49 -8.18 6.39 -5.52
CA ARG A 49 -8.67 7.20 -6.65
C ARG A 49 -9.75 8.20 -6.20
N PHE A 50 -10.65 7.77 -5.31
CA PHE A 50 -11.67 8.65 -4.75
C PHE A 50 -11.04 9.77 -3.91
N ILE A 51 -10.09 9.43 -3.01
CA ILE A 51 -9.38 10.40 -2.18
C ILE A 51 -8.60 11.41 -3.04
N LEU A 52 -7.87 10.95 -4.06
CA LEU A 52 -7.13 11.83 -4.96
C LEU A 52 -8.06 12.83 -5.68
N ARG A 53 -9.22 12.37 -6.18
CA ARG A 53 -10.23 13.26 -6.78
C ARG A 53 -10.79 14.27 -5.77
N LEU A 54 -11.12 13.81 -4.57
CA LEU A 54 -11.65 14.64 -3.49
C LEU A 54 -10.66 15.73 -3.06
N ALA A 55 -9.39 15.36 -2.95
CA ALA A 55 -8.29 16.28 -2.65
C ALA A 55 -8.01 17.27 -3.79
N GLY A 56 -8.48 16.98 -5.01
CA GLY A 56 -8.19 17.76 -6.22
C GLY A 56 -6.76 17.57 -6.71
N VAL A 57 -6.19 16.40 -6.46
CA VAL A 57 -4.85 16.03 -6.94
C VAL A 57 -4.94 15.65 -8.42
N THR A 58 -4.16 16.33 -9.22
CA THR A 58 -3.88 15.96 -10.62
C THR A 58 -2.47 15.42 -10.71
N TYR A 59 -2.27 14.35 -11.44
CA TYR A 59 -0.96 13.74 -11.66
C TYR A 59 -0.84 13.26 -13.11
N GLU A 60 0.35 13.28 -13.61
CA GLU A 60 0.74 12.70 -14.89
C GLU A 60 1.73 11.57 -14.64
N VAL A 61 1.58 10.48 -15.35
CA VAL A 61 2.49 9.33 -15.23
C VAL A 61 3.17 9.12 -16.57
N GLN A 62 4.49 9.09 -16.54
CA GLN A 62 5.33 8.87 -17.72
C GLN A 62 6.20 7.64 -17.47
N GLY A 63 6.50 6.88 -18.52
CA GLY A 63 7.43 5.77 -18.45
C GLY A 63 6.86 4.48 -17.89
N LEU A 64 5.51 4.32 -17.81
CA LEU A 64 4.90 3.06 -17.36
C LEU A 64 5.31 1.88 -18.25
N GLU A 65 5.56 2.13 -19.52
CA GLU A 65 6.03 1.17 -20.52
C GLU A 65 7.43 0.60 -20.20
N ASN A 66 8.20 1.28 -19.34
CA ASN A 66 9.52 0.82 -18.90
C ASN A 66 9.46 -0.16 -17.73
N ILE A 67 8.28 -0.35 -17.13
CA ILE A 67 8.10 -1.31 -16.05
C ILE A 67 8.03 -2.72 -16.64
N PRO A 68 8.90 -3.66 -16.21
CA PRO A 68 8.82 -5.04 -16.67
C PRO A 68 7.45 -5.65 -16.38
N ALA A 69 6.82 -6.26 -17.39
CA ALA A 69 5.52 -6.89 -17.25
C ALA A 69 5.60 -8.34 -16.71
N ASP A 70 6.79 -8.94 -16.77
CA ASP A 70 7.06 -10.36 -16.51
C ASP A 70 7.60 -10.65 -15.10
N ARG A 71 7.88 -9.61 -14.33
CA ARG A 71 8.50 -9.75 -13.00
C ARG A 71 8.17 -8.59 -12.06
N ALA A 72 8.22 -8.87 -10.76
CA ALA A 72 8.17 -7.85 -9.72
C ALA A 72 9.48 -7.05 -9.68
N VAL A 73 9.38 -5.79 -9.25
CA VAL A 73 10.50 -4.85 -9.19
C VAL A 73 10.54 -4.11 -7.84
N LEU A 74 11.71 -3.59 -7.52
CA LEU A 74 11.87 -2.62 -6.46
C LEU A 74 11.73 -1.21 -7.04
N TYR A 75 10.68 -0.50 -6.64
CA TYR A 75 10.53 0.91 -6.96
C TYR A 75 11.27 1.75 -5.90
N VAL A 76 12.07 2.67 -6.36
CA VAL A 76 12.79 3.62 -5.50
C VAL A 76 12.38 5.03 -5.92
N GLY A 77 11.89 5.83 -4.98
CA GLY A 77 11.40 7.17 -5.27
C GLY A 77 11.65 8.15 -4.15
N ASN A 78 11.52 9.44 -4.46
CA ASN A 78 11.51 10.52 -3.48
C ASN A 78 10.14 10.59 -2.80
N HIS A 79 10.10 10.96 -1.53
CA HIS A 79 8.85 11.06 -0.76
C HIS A 79 8.64 12.49 -0.26
N ARG A 80 7.60 13.15 -0.77
CA ARG A 80 7.24 14.51 -0.39
C ARG A 80 5.88 14.60 0.31
N SER A 81 5.02 13.59 0.08
CA SER A 81 3.62 13.64 0.52
C SER A 81 3.04 12.24 0.66
N TYR A 82 2.05 12.08 1.54
CA TYR A 82 1.23 10.87 1.57
C TYR A 82 0.55 10.55 0.23
N PHE A 83 0.33 11.55 -0.62
CA PHE A 83 -0.24 11.34 -1.95
C PHE A 83 0.68 10.53 -2.88
N ASP A 84 1.99 10.54 -2.67
CA ASP A 84 2.93 9.74 -3.46
C ASP A 84 2.60 8.25 -3.33
N ILE A 85 2.22 7.81 -2.13
CA ILE A 85 1.79 6.43 -1.86
C ILE A 85 0.49 6.12 -2.61
N LEU A 86 -0.49 7.04 -2.55
CA LEU A 86 -1.78 6.86 -3.21
C LEU A 86 -1.60 6.78 -4.73
N VAL A 87 -0.81 7.70 -5.30
CA VAL A 87 -0.50 7.72 -6.73
C VAL A 87 0.25 6.44 -7.13
N GLY A 88 1.26 6.03 -6.36
CA GLY A 88 1.97 4.78 -6.60
C GLY A 88 1.03 3.58 -6.68
N TYR A 89 0.14 3.39 -5.71
CA TYR A 89 -0.82 2.27 -5.72
C TYR A 89 -1.79 2.28 -6.91
N VAL A 90 -2.20 3.45 -7.39
CA VAL A 90 -3.20 3.54 -8.47
C VAL A 90 -2.60 3.51 -9.87
N THR A 91 -1.29 3.65 -10.00
CA THR A 91 -0.59 3.78 -11.29
C THR A 91 0.23 2.56 -11.67
N VAL A 92 0.95 1.94 -10.71
CA VAL A 92 1.80 0.81 -11.06
C VAL A 92 1.02 -0.48 -11.24
N PRO A 93 1.44 -1.36 -12.16
CA PRO A 93 0.78 -2.63 -12.41
C PRO A 93 1.11 -3.68 -11.33
N GLY A 94 0.22 -4.67 -11.21
CA GLY A 94 0.45 -5.85 -10.39
C GLY A 94 0.33 -5.62 -8.87
N LEU A 95 0.61 -6.69 -8.13
CA LEU A 95 0.67 -6.62 -6.68
C LEU A 95 1.87 -5.79 -6.25
N THR A 96 1.62 -4.84 -5.36
CA THR A 96 2.68 -3.97 -4.85
C THR A 96 2.45 -3.64 -3.38
N GLY A 97 3.53 -3.42 -2.64
CA GLY A 97 3.53 -2.96 -1.27
C GLY A 97 4.51 -1.81 -1.06
N PHE A 98 4.37 -1.12 0.06
CA PHE A 98 5.25 -0.01 0.45
C PHE A 98 5.97 -0.32 1.74
N VAL A 99 7.20 0.14 1.86
CA VAL A 99 7.92 0.14 3.13
C VAL A 99 7.41 1.32 3.97
N ALA A 100 6.79 1.00 5.09
CA ALA A 100 6.20 1.96 6.01
C ALA A 100 6.97 1.98 7.34
N LYS A 101 6.74 3.02 8.15
CA LYS A 101 7.28 3.10 9.51
C LYS A 101 6.60 2.08 10.43
N LYS A 102 7.35 1.44 11.30
CA LYS A 102 6.86 0.47 12.30
C LYS A 102 5.72 1.03 13.17
N GLU A 103 5.74 2.33 13.45
CA GLU A 103 4.73 3.01 14.27
C GLU A 103 3.32 2.90 13.68
N MET A 104 3.19 2.70 12.38
CA MET A 104 1.89 2.48 11.73
C MET A 104 1.17 1.22 12.22
N LEU A 105 1.92 0.24 12.75
CA LEU A 105 1.35 -0.96 13.38
C LEU A 105 0.45 -0.65 14.60
N LYS A 106 0.61 0.52 15.21
CA LYS A 106 -0.17 0.95 16.37
C LYS A 106 -1.59 1.42 16.00
N ILE A 107 -1.88 1.63 14.72
CA ILE A 107 -3.18 2.10 14.23
C ILE A 107 -3.97 0.87 13.75
N PRO A 108 -4.93 0.36 14.53
CA PRO A 108 -5.75 -0.77 14.11
C PRO A 108 -6.55 -0.44 12.84
N LEU A 109 -7.06 -1.42 12.16
CA LEU A 109 -7.72 -1.33 10.85
C LEU A 109 -6.82 -0.81 9.72
N LEU A 110 -6.10 0.31 9.92
CA LEU A 110 -5.12 0.79 8.95
C LEU A 110 -4.00 -0.23 8.78
N ARG A 111 -3.41 -0.70 9.88
CA ARG A 111 -2.43 -1.79 9.89
C ARG A 111 -2.95 -3.01 9.14
N ASP A 112 -4.20 -3.40 9.40
CA ASP A 112 -4.78 -4.60 8.81
C ASP A 112 -4.95 -4.46 7.29
N TRP A 113 -5.36 -3.28 6.81
CA TRP A 113 -5.38 -2.96 5.39
C TRP A 113 -3.98 -2.88 4.79
N MET A 114 -3.01 -2.28 5.50
CA MET A 114 -1.62 -2.21 5.04
C MET A 114 -1.01 -3.60 4.84
N HIS A 115 -1.25 -4.54 5.77
CA HIS A 115 -0.85 -5.94 5.58
C HIS A 115 -1.47 -6.55 4.32
N ARG A 116 -2.75 -6.30 4.08
CA ARG A 116 -3.46 -6.84 2.91
C ARG A 116 -2.95 -6.33 1.58
N VAL A 117 -2.40 -5.14 1.55
CA VAL A 117 -1.75 -4.58 0.36
C VAL A 117 -0.22 -4.67 0.43
N ASN A 118 0.28 -5.70 1.10
CA ASN A 118 1.67 -6.09 1.13
C ASN A 118 2.66 -5.06 1.70
N CYS A 119 2.22 -4.10 2.51
CA CYS A 119 3.13 -3.18 3.19
C CYS A 119 4.08 -3.94 4.11
N LEU A 120 5.30 -3.46 4.16
CA LEU A 120 6.36 -3.87 5.09
C LEU A 120 6.54 -2.80 6.16
N PHE A 121 6.84 -3.20 7.39
CA PHE A 121 6.97 -2.26 8.51
C PHE A 121 8.41 -2.25 9.01
N LEU A 122 9.14 -1.18 8.66
CA LEU A 122 10.55 -1.06 8.94
C LEU A 122 10.79 -0.46 10.33
N ASP A 123 11.50 -1.21 11.19
CA ASP A 123 12.09 -0.68 12.40
C ASP A 123 13.43 -0.02 12.06
N ARG A 124 13.50 1.31 12.20
CA ARG A 124 14.71 2.08 11.89
C ARG A 124 15.68 2.19 13.05
N VAL A 125 15.25 1.80 14.24
CA VAL A 125 16.07 1.85 15.47
C VAL A 125 16.73 0.50 15.73
N ASN A 126 15.96 -0.58 15.58
CA ASN A 126 16.47 -1.93 15.78
C ASN A 126 16.96 -2.53 14.46
N ILE A 127 18.29 -2.55 14.29
CA ILE A 127 18.93 -3.05 13.06
C ILE A 127 18.56 -4.50 12.76
N LYS A 128 18.43 -5.36 13.78
CA LYS A 128 18.05 -6.77 13.57
C LYS A 128 16.64 -6.92 13.03
N GLU A 129 15.68 -6.17 13.57
CA GLU A 129 14.30 -6.16 13.08
C GLU A 129 14.20 -5.49 11.71
N GLY A 130 14.95 -4.42 11.48
CA GLY A 130 15.05 -3.79 10.16
C GLY A 130 15.58 -4.76 9.09
N LEU A 131 16.60 -5.55 9.40
CA LEU A 131 17.13 -6.56 8.49
C LEU A 131 16.09 -7.64 8.17
N LYS A 132 15.30 -8.10 9.14
CA LYS A 132 14.21 -9.05 8.90
C LYS A 132 13.19 -8.50 7.90
N THR A 133 12.82 -7.22 8.05
CA THR A 133 11.90 -6.55 7.12
C THR A 133 12.47 -6.48 5.71
N ILE A 134 13.78 -6.22 5.57
CA ILE A 134 14.46 -6.22 4.26
C ILE A 134 14.42 -7.62 3.63
N LEU A 135 14.73 -8.66 4.40
CA LEU A 135 14.68 -10.03 3.92
C LEU A 135 13.25 -10.44 3.52
N GLU A 136 12.23 -10.05 4.29
CA GLU A 136 10.83 -10.23 3.90
C GLU A 136 10.50 -9.54 2.57
N GLY A 137 11.00 -8.32 2.38
CA GLY A 137 10.83 -7.59 1.13
C GLY A 137 11.44 -8.30 -0.06
N ILE A 138 12.64 -8.88 0.10
CA ILE A 138 13.29 -9.68 -0.94
C ILE A 138 12.43 -10.90 -1.31
N GLU A 139 11.90 -11.62 -0.32
CA GLU A 139 11.04 -12.77 -0.58
C GLU A 139 9.71 -12.36 -1.27
N LYS A 140 9.13 -11.23 -0.90
CA LYS A 140 7.95 -10.69 -1.61
C LYS A 140 8.27 -10.39 -3.08
N VAL A 141 9.40 -9.76 -3.39
CA VAL A 141 9.79 -9.48 -4.79
C VAL A 141 10.01 -10.79 -5.54
N LYS A 142 10.66 -11.80 -4.96
CA LYS A 142 10.81 -13.12 -5.56
C LYS A 142 9.48 -13.82 -5.81
N SER A 143 8.47 -13.56 -4.98
CA SER A 143 7.12 -14.13 -5.13
C SER A 143 6.21 -13.36 -6.10
N GLY A 144 6.73 -12.33 -6.78
CA GLY A 144 5.97 -11.56 -7.77
C GLY A 144 5.28 -10.31 -7.23
N ILE A 145 5.61 -9.86 -6.02
CA ILE A 145 5.04 -8.66 -5.40
C ILE A 145 6.09 -7.53 -5.44
N SER A 146 5.81 -6.47 -6.17
CA SER A 146 6.69 -5.30 -6.23
C SER A 146 6.71 -4.54 -4.91
N ILE A 147 7.84 -3.93 -4.58
CA ILE A 147 7.99 -3.16 -3.34
C ILE A 147 8.43 -1.74 -3.65
N TRP A 148 7.79 -0.78 -3.01
CA TRP A 148 8.19 0.62 -3.00
C TRP A 148 9.01 0.96 -1.76
N ILE A 149 10.11 1.67 -1.97
CA ILE A 149 10.92 2.24 -0.91
C ILE A 149 11.14 3.74 -1.16
N PHE A 150 11.01 4.52 -0.10
CA PHE A 150 11.36 5.93 -0.06
C PHE A 150 12.56 6.10 0.88
N PRO A 151 13.81 6.15 0.36
CA PRO A 151 15.00 6.16 1.20
C PRO A 151 15.12 7.38 2.12
N GLU A 152 14.47 8.49 1.74
CA GLU A 152 14.52 9.76 2.48
C GLU A 152 13.46 9.87 3.58
N GLY A 153 12.47 8.99 3.60
CA GLY A 153 11.26 9.10 4.43
C GLY A 153 11.22 8.29 5.71
#